data_a27a2ed4dcb0e2e40d99fb5fd11377e4
#
_entry.id   a27a2ed4dcb0e2e40d99fb5fd11377e4
#
_cell.length_a   1.000
_cell.length_b   1.000
_cell.length_c   1.000
_cell.angle_alpha   90.00
_cell.angle_beta   90.00
_cell.angle_gamma   90.00
#
_symmetry.space_group_name_H-M   'P 1'
#
loop_
_entity.id
_entity.type
_entity.pdbx_description
1 polymer ?
#
loop_
_entity_poly.entity_id
_entity_poly.type
_entity_poly.pdbx_seq_one_letter_code
_entity_poly.pdbx_strand_id
1 'polypeptide(L)' 'MGPHTDVTVTPVQPYQARKEYICPGCSHTIPPGTFHLVVVPDEAPDLRRHWHHGCWHKEQRRLHGREAGI' A
#
# COMPACT_ATOMS: atom_id res chain seq x y z
N MET A 1 -20.63 7.74 11.48
CA MET A 1 -19.37 7.62 11.17
C MET A 1 -18.81 6.27 11.39
N GLY A 2 -18.49 5.64 10.39
CA GLY A 2 -17.96 4.33 10.52
C GLY A 2 -16.54 4.36 11.05
N PRO A 3 -16.06 3.22 11.48
CA PRO A 3 -14.69 3.10 11.95
C PRO A 3 -13.75 3.11 10.76
N HIS A 4 -13.58 4.25 10.18
CA HIS A 4 -12.65 4.34 9.08
C HIS A 4 -11.24 4.27 9.60
N THR A 5 -10.44 3.52 8.93
CA THR A 5 -9.02 3.57 9.17
C THR A 5 -8.41 4.39 8.07
N ASP A 6 -8.07 5.60 8.40
CA ASP A 6 -7.38 6.44 7.44
C ASP A 6 -5.94 5.99 7.34
N VAL A 7 -5.43 6.06 6.15
CA VAL A 7 -4.05 5.67 5.91
C VAL A 7 -3.33 6.80 5.20
N THR A 8 -2.04 6.87 5.44
CA THR A 8 -1.17 7.79 4.72
C THR A 8 -0.34 6.96 3.77
N VAL A 9 -0.37 7.31 2.49
CA VAL A 9 0.37 6.58 1.47
C VAL A 9 1.57 7.42 1.06
N THR A 10 2.75 6.86 1.23
CA THR A 10 3.99 7.57 0.95
C THR A 10 4.79 6.79 -0.09
N PRO A 11 5.23 7.45 -1.15
CA PRO A 11 6.06 6.76 -2.14
C PRO A 11 7.45 6.51 -1.60
N VAL A 12 8.00 5.35 -1.93
CA VAL A 12 9.36 4.98 -1.57
C VAL A 12 10.15 4.91 -2.86
N GLN A 13 11.10 5.81 -3.01
CA GLN A 13 11.91 5.88 -4.22
C GLN A 13 12.91 4.73 -4.26
N PRO A 14 13.39 4.34 -5.45
CA PRO A 14 14.33 3.22 -5.53
C PRO A 14 15.55 3.39 -4.64
N TYR A 15 16.09 4.59 -4.52
CA TYR A 15 17.28 4.79 -3.71
C TYR A 15 16.98 4.68 -2.22
N GLN A 16 15.70 4.75 -1.83
CA GLN A 16 15.29 4.62 -0.45
C GLN A 16 14.91 3.19 -0.10
N ALA A 17 14.66 2.37 -1.10
CA ALA A 17 14.17 1.01 -0.91
C ALA A 17 15.35 0.08 -0.68
N ARG A 18 15.81 0.01 0.54
CA ARG A 18 17.01 -0.75 0.88
C ARG A 18 16.73 -2.16 1.35
N LYS A 19 15.48 -2.44 1.69
CA LYS A 19 15.10 -3.74 2.21
C LYS A 19 14.12 -4.41 1.30
N GLU A 20 13.98 -5.70 1.52
CA GLU A 20 13.00 -6.49 0.81
C GLU A 20 11.72 -6.55 1.62
N TYR A 21 10.59 -6.42 0.95
CA TYR A 21 9.30 -6.47 1.62
C TYR A 21 8.38 -7.41 0.87
N ILE A 22 7.29 -7.82 1.52
CA ILE A 22 6.27 -8.65 0.90
C ILE A 22 5.03 -7.79 0.69
N CYS A 23 4.56 -7.71 -0.54
CA CYS A 23 3.36 -6.94 -0.87
C CYS A 23 2.12 -7.73 -0.46
N PRO A 24 1.25 -7.17 0.37
CA PRO A 24 0.05 -7.91 0.78
C PRO A 24 -0.94 -8.14 -0.35
N GLY A 25 -0.86 -7.33 -1.40
CA GLY A 25 -1.83 -7.46 -2.49
C GLY A 25 -1.60 -8.66 -3.36
N CYS A 26 -0.34 -9.03 -3.58
CA CYS A 26 -0.03 -10.16 -4.45
C CYS A 26 0.83 -11.22 -3.77
N SER A 27 1.25 -10.97 -2.54
CA SER A 27 2.09 -11.88 -1.77
C SER A 27 3.47 -12.12 -2.38
N HIS A 28 3.85 -11.27 -3.33
CA HIS A 28 5.16 -11.37 -3.94
C HIS A 28 6.11 -10.38 -3.31
N THR A 29 7.38 -10.66 -3.47
CA THR A 29 8.45 -9.85 -2.91
C THR A 29 8.56 -8.52 -3.63
N ILE A 30 8.84 -7.47 -2.87
CA ILE A 30 9.26 -6.18 -3.41
C ILE A 30 10.75 -6.10 -3.18
N PRO A 31 11.56 -6.30 -4.24
CA PRO A 31 13.02 -6.33 -4.05
C PRO A 31 13.57 -4.96 -3.69
N PRO A 32 14.75 -4.91 -3.08
CA PRO A 32 15.40 -3.62 -2.85
C PRO A 32 15.61 -2.89 -4.16
N GLY A 33 15.56 -1.57 -4.07
CA GLY A 33 15.76 -0.74 -5.25
C GLY A 33 14.54 -0.62 -6.13
N THR A 34 13.38 -1.08 -5.67
CA THR A 34 12.15 -1.02 -6.44
C THR A 34 11.25 0.07 -5.88
N PHE A 35 10.77 0.94 -6.77
CA PHE A 35 9.80 1.94 -6.37
C PHE A 35 8.53 1.24 -5.88
N HIS A 36 8.04 1.67 -4.74
CA HIS A 36 6.81 1.10 -4.20
C HIS A 36 6.18 2.11 -3.23
N LEU A 37 5.05 1.73 -2.64
CA LEU A 37 4.34 2.60 -1.72
C LEU A 37 4.35 1.98 -0.33
N VAL A 38 4.49 2.82 0.69
CA VAL A 38 4.27 2.38 2.06
C VAL A 38 2.95 2.98 2.53
N VAL A 39 2.08 2.12 3.02
CA VAL A 39 0.75 2.50 3.47
C VAL A 39 0.74 2.39 4.98
N VAL A 40 0.55 3.52 5.64
CA VAL A 40 0.67 3.62 7.09
C VAL A 40 -0.70 3.94 7.66
N PRO A 41 -1.29 3.03 8.45
CA PRO A 41 -2.54 3.37 9.15
C PRO A 41 -2.27 4.47 10.15
N ASP A 42 -3.08 5.52 10.13
CA ASP A 42 -2.83 6.66 10.98
C ASP A 42 -2.91 6.32 12.46
N GLU A 43 -3.79 5.39 12.79
CA GLU A 43 -3.99 5.01 14.19
C GLU A 43 -3.04 3.93 14.67
N ALA A 44 -2.34 3.28 13.76
CA ALA A 44 -1.45 2.20 14.10
C ALA A 44 -0.25 2.18 13.17
N PRO A 45 0.66 3.16 13.31
CA PRO A 45 1.77 3.27 12.36
C PRO A 45 2.69 2.06 12.33
N ASP A 46 2.71 1.28 13.40
CA ASP A 46 3.53 0.08 13.44
C ASP A 46 2.95 -1.04 12.56
N LEU A 47 1.75 -0.87 12.06
CA LEU A 47 1.15 -1.84 11.14
C LEU A 47 1.32 -1.45 9.70
N ARG A 48 2.25 -0.56 9.41
CA ARG A 48 2.48 -0.13 8.03
C ARG A 48 2.86 -1.31 7.16
N ARG A 49 2.46 -1.21 5.89
CA ARG A 49 2.73 -2.24 4.92
C ARG A 49 3.27 -1.64 3.66
N HIS A 50 4.12 -2.40 2.99
CA HIS A 50 4.70 -1.97 1.73
C HIS A 50 3.97 -2.68 0.59
N TRP A 51 3.53 -1.90 -0.39
CA TRP A 51 2.73 -2.40 -1.50
C TRP A 51 3.41 -2.06 -2.81
N HIS A 52 3.32 -2.96 -3.78
CA HIS A 52 3.64 -2.57 -5.15
C HIS A 52 2.71 -1.44 -5.56
N HIS A 53 3.23 -0.52 -6.35
CA HIS A 53 2.46 0.63 -6.78
C HIS A 53 1.16 0.19 -7.48
N GLY A 54 1.27 -0.73 -8.43
CA GLY A 54 0.10 -1.20 -9.14
C GLY A 54 -0.86 -1.99 -8.26
N CYS A 55 -0.31 -2.74 -7.30
CA CYS A 55 -1.15 -3.53 -6.40
C CYS A 55 -1.98 -2.63 -5.50
N TRP A 56 -1.40 -1.52 -5.05
CA TRP A 56 -2.14 -0.58 -4.23
C TRP A 56 -3.27 0.07 -5.02
N HIS A 57 -3.01 0.46 -6.25
CA HIS A 57 -4.04 1.02 -7.11
C HIS A 57 -5.17 0.02 -7.34
N LYS A 58 -4.81 -1.24 -7.53
CA LYS A 58 -5.79 -2.28 -7.72
C LYS A 58 -6.64 -2.48 -6.47
N GLU A 59 -5.99 -2.43 -5.31
CA GLU A 59 -6.70 -2.55 -4.04
C GLU A 59 -7.66 -1.39 -3.85
N GLN A 60 -7.26 -0.18 -4.20
CA GLN A 60 -8.12 0.98 -4.11
C GLN A 60 -9.34 0.82 -4.98
N ARG A 61 -9.15 0.33 -6.20
CA ARG A 61 -10.27 0.11 -7.09
C ARG A 61 -11.20 -0.96 -6.57
N ARG A 62 -10.65 -2.01 -5.99
CA ARG A 62 -11.45 -3.07 -5.43
C ARG A 62 -12.33 -2.55 -4.29
N LEU A 63 -11.76 -1.71 -3.45
CA LEU A 63 -12.47 -1.18 -2.29
C LEU A 63 -13.53 -0.14 -2.68
N HIS A 64 -13.26 0.65 -3.72
CA HIS A 64 -14.14 1.76 -4.08
C HIS A 64 -14.87 1.55 -5.40
N GLY A 65 -14.42 0.64 -6.21
CA GLY A 65 -14.98 0.46 -7.54
C GLY A 65 -16.42 0.01 -7.52
N ARG A 66 -16.78 -0.75 -6.51
CA ARG A 66 -18.14 -1.21 -6.37
C ARG A 66 -19.12 -0.06 -6.24
N GLU A 67 -18.74 0.94 -5.49
CA GLU A 67 -19.59 2.10 -5.32
C GLU A 67 -19.68 2.90 -6.59
N ALA A 68 -18.58 3.01 -7.29
CA ALA A 68 -18.56 3.77 -8.52
C ALA A 68 -19.30 3.04 -9.63
N GLY A 69 -19.41 1.75 -9.53
CA GLY A 69 -20.01 0.97 -10.59
C GLY A 69 -21.51 0.96 -10.62
N ILE A 70 -22.11 1.59 -9.68
CA ILE A 70 -23.56 1.54 -9.60
C ILE A 70 -24.25 2.64 -10.40
#